data_d3f394c3c699109c595ec7c000149fa4
#
_entry.id   d3f394c3c699109c595ec7c000149fa4
#
_cell.length_a   1.000
_cell.length_b   1.000
_cell.length_c   1.000
_cell.angle_alpha   90.00
_cell.angle_beta   90.00
_cell.angle_gamma   90.00
#
_symmetry.space_group_name_H-M   'P 1'
#
loop_
_entity.id
_entity.type
_entity.pdbx_description
1 polymer ?
#
loop_
_entity_poly.entity_id
_entity_poly.type
_entity_poly.pdbx_seq_one_letter_code
_entity_poly.pdbx_strand_id
1 'polypeptide(L)'
;MKFPRVARLDDTDEHVYELAAQVGEPAVPGSFVYTFSDEDPVNLEGKRKQAFRHGFLGVESFGVATVVTVAEMSKQEYKSVIERLAHHFVDAYGAPDLESALPFAREEAEYAVSLCEHEVNTLLALERAVDEEGIHEAFKVVKPQANWQGTEVKIWKIEEEG
;
A
#
# COMPACT_ATOMS: atom_id res chain seq x y z
N MET A 1 -1.75 12.52 -13.50
CA MET A 1 -1.66 12.59 -12.04
C MET A 1 -0.67 11.57 -11.52
N LYS A 2 -0.29 11.67 -10.26
CA LYS A 2 0.65 10.72 -9.65
C LYS A 2 -0.10 9.76 -8.71
N PHE A 3 0.36 8.51 -8.67
CA PHE A 3 -0.26 7.48 -7.84
C PHE A 3 0.81 6.47 -7.42
N PRO A 4 0.70 5.84 -6.22
CA PRO A 4 1.66 4.81 -5.84
C PRO A 4 1.52 3.56 -6.69
N ARG A 5 2.64 2.98 -7.09
CA ARG A 5 2.69 1.67 -7.76
C ARG A 5 3.66 0.77 -7.00
N VAL A 6 3.34 -0.50 -6.99
CA VAL A 6 4.19 -1.49 -6.31
C VAL A 6 5.60 -1.48 -6.88
N ALA A 7 6.58 -1.41 -6.00
CA ALA A 7 7.98 -1.54 -6.32
C ALA A 7 8.56 -2.73 -5.54
N ARG A 8 9.77 -3.12 -5.87
CA ARG A 8 10.47 -4.21 -5.19
C ARG A 8 11.90 -3.77 -4.93
N LEU A 9 12.37 -4.00 -3.71
CA LEU A 9 13.75 -3.69 -3.33
C LEU A 9 14.69 -4.85 -3.70
N ASP A 10 14.24 -6.10 -3.48
CA ASP A 10 14.97 -7.31 -3.86
C ASP A 10 14.01 -8.50 -3.95
N ASP A 11 14.54 -9.68 -4.27
CA ASP A 11 13.72 -10.89 -4.47
C ASP A 11 13.06 -11.39 -3.19
N THR A 12 13.56 -11.00 -2.03
CA THR A 12 12.98 -11.44 -0.76
C THR A 12 11.60 -10.83 -0.50
N ASP A 13 11.28 -9.70 -1.13
CA ASP A 13 9.98 -9.06 -0.99
C ASP A 13 8.82 -9.99 -1.35
N GLU A 14 9.04 -10.95 -2.26
CA GLU A 14 8.02 -11.92 -2.65
C GLU A 14 7.71 -12.95 -1.56
N HIS A 15 8.62 -13.14 -0.62
CA HIS A 15 8.52 -14.20 0.39
C HIS A 15 8.10 -13.69 1.76
N VAL A 16 8.01 -12.37 1.94
CA VAL A 16 7.65 -11.75 3.22
C VAL A 16 6.17 -11.92 3.53
N TYR A 17 5.33 -11.99 2.51
CA TYR A 17 3.87 -11.99 2.65
C TYR A 17 3.25 -13.27 2.10
N GLU A 18 2.04 -13.61 2.60
CA GLU A 18 1.29 -14.77 2.11
C GLU A 18 0.90 -14.62 0.65
N LEU A 19 0.56 -13.39 0.24
CA LEU A 19 0.31 -13.04 -1.15
C LEU A 19 1.05 -11.75 -1.45
N ALA A 20 2.02 -11.83 -2.35
CA ALA A 20 2.81 -10.67 -2.75
C ALA A 20 2.14 -9.93 -3.90
N ALA A 21 2.14 -8.60 -3.82
CA ALA A 21 1.67 -7.75 -4.91
C ALA A 21 2.63 -7.82 -6.10
N GLN A 22 2.12 -7.54 -7.27
CA GLN A 22 2.90 -7.55 -8.52
C GLN A 22 3.54 -6.18 -8.75
N VAL A 23 4.81 -6.16 -9.13
CA VAL A 23 5.51 -4.91 -9.45
C VAL A 23 4.76 -4.16 -10.54
N GLY A 24 4.57 -2.86 -10.33
CA GLY A 24 3.91 -1.97 -11.28
C GLY A 24 2.42 -1.81 -11.10
N GLU A 25 1.75 -2.68 -10.34
CA GLU A 25 0.32 -2.49 -10.11
C GLU A 25 0.08 -1.28 -9.19
N PRO A 26 -1.07 -0.60 -9.33
CA PRO A 26 -1.44 0.46 -8.39
C PRO A 26 -1.53 -0.08 -6.98
N ALA A 27 -1.20 0.74 -5.99
CA ALA A 27 -1.26 0.34 -4.60
C ALA A 27 -1.81 1.46 -3.72
N VAL A 28 -2.50 1.06 -2.67
CA VAL A 28 -3.04 1.97 -1.65
C VAL A 28 -2.51 1.54 -0.29
N PRO A 29 -2.56 2.41 0.73
CA PRO A 29 -2.13 2.01 2.08
C PRO A 29 -2.89 0.79 2.61
N GLY A 30 -4.21 0.76 2.47
CA GLY A 30 -4.97 -0.47 2.72
C GLY A 30 -5.26 -0.77 4.18
N SER A 31 -5.27 0.22 5.07
CA SER A 31 -5.58 -0.01 6.50
C SER A 31 -6.97 -0.61 6.72
N PHE A 32 -7.89 -0.44 5.76
CA PHE A 32 -9.23 -0.99 5.86
C PHE A 32 -9.25 -2.51 6.00
N VAL A 33 -8.23 -3.20 5.51
CA VAL A 33 -8.08 -4.66 5.67
C VAL A 33 -8.16 -5.04 7.15
N TYR A 34 -7.58 -4.21 8.01
CA TYR A 34 -7.52 -4.46 9.46
C TYR A 34 -8.68 -3.81 10.20
N THR A 35 -9.17 -2.67 9.71
CA THR A 35 -10.33 -1.99 10.28
C THR A 35 -11.59 -2.86 10.21
N PHE A 36 -11.77 -3.56 9.10
CA PHE A 36 -12.94 -4.43 8.87
C PHE A 36 -12.70 -5.89 9.26
N SER A 37 -11.54 -6.21 9.83
CA SER A 37 -11.24 -7.56 10.32
C SER A 37 -11.75 -7.74 11.73
N ASP A 38 -12.23 -8.96 12.05
CA ASP A 38 -12.60 -9.33 13.41
C ASP A 38 -11.38 -9.61 14.28
N GLU A 39 -10.21 -9.74 13.68
CA GLU A 39 -8.98 -10.06 14.38
C GLU A 39 -8.27 -8.78 14.86
N ASP A 40 -7.90 -8.74 16.14
CA ASP A 40 -7.15 -7.62 16.70
C ASP A 40 -5.74 -7.60 16.13
N PRO A 41 -5.28 -6.50 15.51
CA PRO A 41 -3.93 -6.42 14.95
C PRO A 41 -2.81 -6.72 15.95
N VAL A 42 -3.04 -6.47 17.24
CA VAL A 42 -2.06 -6.77 18.31
C VAL A 42 -1.72 -8.27 18.36
N ASN A 43 -2.66 -9.11 17.95
CA ASN A 43 -2.51 -10.57 18.01
C ASN A 43 -1.95 -11.19 16.71
N LEU A 44 -1.67 -10.39 15.69
CA LEU A 44 -1.10 -10.90 14.45
C LEU A 44 0.34 -11.36 14.65
N GLU A 45 0.72 -12.41 13.93
CA GLU A 45 2.06 -12.99 14.00
C GLU A 45 2.62 -13.27 12.61
N GLY A 46 3.94 -13.38 12.50
CA GLY A 46 4.62 -13.80 11.29
C GLY A 46 4.35 -12.88 10.10
N LYS A 47 4.05 -13.47 8.95
CA LYS A 47 3.79 -12.72 7.72
C LYS A 47 2.61 -11.77 7.82
N ARG A 48 1.58 -12.14 8.57
CA ARG A 48 0.41 -11.29 8.77
C ARG A 48 0.74 -10.06 9.60
N LYS A 49 1.62 -10.19 10.60
CA LYS A 49 2.11 -9.06 11.38
C LYS A 49 2.95 -8.12 10.53
N GLN A 50 3.80 -8.65 9.67
CA GLN A 50 4.60 -7.83 8.74
C GLN A 50 3.70 -7.08 7.75
N ALA A 51 2.66 -7.74 7.22
CA ALA A 51 1.69 -7.10 6.35
C ALA A 51 0.98 -5.94 7.05
N PHE A 52 0.58 -6.14 8.30
CA PHE A 52 -0.02 -5.06 9.09
C PHE A 52 0.94 -3.89 9.25
N ARG A 53 2.17 -4.16 9.68
CA ARG A 53 3.13 -3.11 10.03
C ARG A 53 3.65 -2.33 8.83
N HIS A 54 3.85 -2.99 7.70
CA HIS A 54 4.62 -2.43 6.59
C HIS A 54 3.99 -2.63 5.21
N GLY A 55 2.79 -3.19 5.12
CA GLY A 55 2.23 -3.58 3.84
C GLY A 55 1.29 -2.57 3.21
N PHE A 56 1.61 -2.17 1.98
CA PHE A 56 0.64 -1.56 1.06
C PHE A 56 -0.17 -2.66 0.40
N LEU A 57 -1.36 -2.32 -0.08
CA LEU A 57 -2.24 -3.25 -0.78
C LEU A 57 -2.24 -2.95 -2.28
N GLY A 58 -1.87 -3.94 -3.10
CA GLY A 58 -2.01 -3.83 -4.55
C GLY A 58 -3.47 -3.84 -4.96
N VAL A 59 -3.82 -3.10 -6.00
CA VAL A 59 -5.22 -2.94 -6.42
C VAL A 59 -5.52 -3.73 -7.69
N GLU A 60 -4.78 -4.78 -7.95
CA GLU A 60 -5.09 -5.77 -8.99
C GLU A 60 -5.02 -7.16 -8.40
N SER A 61 -3.89 -7.51 -7.79
CA SER A 61 -3.71 -8.81 -7.14
C SER A 61 -4.32 -8.88 -5.74
N PHE A 62 -4.48 -7.72 -5.09
CA PHE A 62 -4.78 -7.58 -3.66
C PHE A 62 -3.76 -8.28 -2.77
N GLY A 63 -2.56 -8.43 -3.30
CA GLY A 63 -1.39 -8.83 -2.54
C GLY A 63 -0.74 -7.64 -1.84
N VAL A 64 0.31 -7.92 -1.08
CA VAL A 64 0.96 -6.97 -0.18
C VAL A 64 2.34 -6.60 -0.71
N ALA A 65 2.71 -5.32 -0.56
CA ALA A 65 4.03 -4.83 -0.93
C ALA A 65 4.60 -3.97 0.18
N THR A 66 5.92 -4.08 0.40
CA THR A 66 6.62 -3.30 1.42
C THR A 66 6.90 -1.87 0.96
N VAL A 67 7.09 -1.67 -0.33
CA VAL A 67 7.49 -0.39 -0.88
C VAL A 67 6.71 -0.10 -2.15
N VAL A 68 6.42 1.19 -2.35
CA VAL A 68 5.80 1.68 -3.57
C VAL A 68 6.66 2.80 -4.16
N THR A 69 6.47 3.07 -5.44
CA THR A 69 7.11 4.20 -6.11
C THR A 69 6.04 5.19 -6.56
N VAL A 70 6.37 6.47 -6.52
CA VAL A 70 5.53 7.52 -7.09
C VAL A 70 5.61 7.40 -8.61
N ALA A 71 4.47 7.25 -9.29
CA ALA A 71 4.42 7.05 -10.72
C ALA A 71 3.31 7.87 -11.36
N GLU A 72 3.41 8.11 -12.65
CA GLU A 72 2.35 8.74 -13.41
C GLU A 72 1.17 7.77 -13.58
N MET A 73 -0.04 8.32 -13.58
CA MET A 73 -1.26 7.55 -13.80
C MET A 73 -2.25 8.38 -14.59
N SER A 74 -2.91 7.77 -15.57
CA SER A 74 -3.97 8.43 -16.33
C SER A 74 -5.24 8.53 -15.48
N LYS A 75 -6.11 9.47 -15.84
CA LYS A 75 -7.41 9.62 -15.17
C LYS A 75 -8.27 8.38 -15.35
N GLN A 76 -8.16 7.72 -16.50
CA GLN A 76 -8.91 6.48 -16.77
C GLN A 76 -8.44 5.34 -15.88
N GLU A 77 -7.14 5.20 -15.69
CA GLU A 77 -6.60 4.18 -14.79
C GLU A 77 -6.98 4.47 -13.33
N TYR A 78 -6.95 5.73 -12.94
CA TYR A 78 -7.38 6.14 -11.60
C TYR A 78 -8.84 5.75 -11.34
N LYS A 79 -9.71 5.97 -12.33
CA LYS A 79 -11.10 5.56 -12.25
C LYS A 79 -11.23 4.03 -12.09
N SER A 80 -10.40 3.28 -12.83
CA SER A 80 -10.36 1.81 -12.72
C SER A 80 -9.93 1.36 -11.33
N VAL A 81 -8.98 2.05 -10.71
CA VAL A 81 -8.54 1.77 -9.34
C VAL A 81 -9.73 1.89 -8.37
N ILE A 82 -10.49 2.97 -8.47
CA ILE A 82 -11.66 3.20 -7.62
C ILE A 82 -12.68 2.10 -7.81
N GLU A 83 -12.97 1.72 -9.06
CA GLU A 83 -13.93 0.66 -9.36
C GLU A 83 -13.49 -0.69 -8.80
N ARG A 84 -12.21 -1.04 -8.94
CA ARG A 84 -11.66 -2.28 -8.39
C ARG A 84 -11.72 -2.32 -6.88
N LEU A 85 -11.42 -1.21 -6.22
CA LEU A 85 -11.54 -1.11 -4.76
C LEU A 85 -12.99 -1.29 -4.34
N ALA A 86 -13.94 -0.65 -5.02
CA ALA A 86 -15.36 -0.77 -4.69
C ALA A 86 -15.83 -2.22 -4.84
N HIS A 87 -15.47 -2.90 -5.93
CA HIS A 87 -15.78 -4.32 -6.11
C HIS A 87 -15.17 -5.18 -4.99
N HIS A 88 -13.95 -4.89 -4.59
CA HIS A 88 -13.28 -5.62 -3.52
C HIS A 88 -14.00 -5.43 -2.18
N PHE A 89 -14.48 -4.23 -1.88
CA PHE A 89 -15.28 -3.97 -0.68
C PHE A 89 -16.56 -4.80 -0.67
N VAL A 90 -17.21 -4.96 -1.83
CA VAL A 90 -18.41 -5.81 -1.94
C VAL A 90 -18.06 -7.27 -1.75
N ASP A 91 -17.01 -7.73 -2.44
CA ASP A 91 -16.66 -9.17 -2.49
C ASP A 91 -16.04 -9.68 -1.19
N ALA A 92 -15.24 -8.87 -0.53
CA ALA A 92 -14.42 -9.33 0.61
C ALA A 92 -14.78 -8.69 1.95
N TYR A 93 -15.41 -7.53 1.96
CA TYR A 93 -15.63 -6.76 3.20
C TYR A 93 -17.10 -6.47 3.49
N GLY A 94 -18.02 -7.09 2.80
CA GLY A 94 -19.44 -7.06 3.12
C GLY A 94 -20.17 -5.78 2.75
N ALA A 95 -19.63 -4.95 1.88
CA ALA A 95 -20.38 -3.80 1.36
C ALA A 95 -21.61 -4.32 0.62
N PRO A 96 -22.80 -3.73 0.81
CA PRO A 96 -24.02 -4.28 0.25
C PRO A 96 -24.11 -4.16 -1.28
N ASP A 97 -23.52 -3.10 -1.86
CA ASP A 97 -23.50 -2.89 -3.30
C ASP A 97 -22.37 -1.92 -3.69
N LEU A 98 -22.16 -1.76 -4.99
CA LEU A 98 -21.10 -0.88 -5.50
C LEU A 98 -21.36 0.58 -5.17
N GLU A 99 -22.61 1.02 -5.23
CA GLU A 99 -22.97 2.39 -4.94
C GLU A 99 -22.56 2.80 -3.52
N SER A 100 -22.80 1.91 -2.54
CA SER A 100 -22.40 2.14 -1.15
C SER A 100 -20.89 2.09 -0.97
N ALA A 101 -20.19 1.28 -1.75
CA ALA A 101 -18.74 1.11 -1.64
C ALA A 101 -17.94 2.23 -2.31
N LEU A 102 -18.48 2.88 -3.34
CA LEU A 102 -17.74 3.89 -4.12
C LEU A 102 -17.21 5.05 -3.30
N PRO A 103 -17.95 5.66 -2.35
CA PRO A 103 -17.38 6.74 -1.54
C PRO A 103 -16.14 6.33 -0.75
N PHE A 104 -16.14 5.13 -0.18
CA PHE A 104 -14.99 4.60 0.57
C PHE A 104 -13.82 4.30 -0.37
N ALA A 105 -14.10 3.77 -1.55
CA ALA A 105 -13.07 3.52 -2.54
C ALA A 105 -12.43 4.82 -3.01
N ARG A 106 -13.21 5.87 -3.21
CA ARG A 106 -12.68 7.20 -3.57
C ARG A 106 -11.80 7.78 -2.47
N GLU A 107 -12.22 7.68 -1.21
CA GLU A 107 -11.43 8.17 -0.08
C GLU A 107 -10.08 7.48 -0.01
N GLU A 108 -10.05 6.16 -0.19
CA GLU A 108 -8.80 5.41 -0.17
C GLU A 108 -7.88 5.82 -1.33
N ALA A 109 -8.44 5.96 -2.53
CA ALA A 109 -7.68 6.38 -3.69
C ALA A 109 -7.16 7.82 -3.54
N GLU A 110 -7.97 8.73 -3.02
CA GLU A 110 -7.55 10.11 -2.77
C GLU A 110 -6.45 10.19 -1.72
N TYR A 111 -6.53 9.36 -0.69
CA TYR A 111 -5.48 9.25 0.31
C TYR A 111 -4.16 8.81 -0.34
N ALA A 112 -4.21 7.79 -1.19
CA ALA A 112 -3.03 7.33 -1.91
C ALA A 112 -2.42 8.45 -2.78
N VAL A 113 -3.25 9.22 -3.49
CA VAL A 113 -2.79 10.36 -4.27
C VAL A 113 -2.08 11.38 -3.38
N SER A 114 -2.62 11.64 -2.19
CA SER A 114 -2.05 12.63 -1.26
C SER A 114 -0.63 12.28 -0.81
N LEU A 115 -0.25 11.00 -0.87
CA LEU A 115 1.09 10.56 -0.51
C LEU A 115 2.12 10.81 -1.62
N CYS A 116 1.69 11.19 -2.80
CA CYS A 116 2.54 11.30 -3.99
C CYS A 116 2.99 12.73 -4.31
N GLU A 117 3.12 13.59 -3.29
CA GLU A 117 3.67 14.94 -3.44
C GLU A 117 5.20 14.89 -3.46
N HIS A 118 5.74 14.08 -4.37
CA HIS A 118 7.18 13.85 -4.56
C HIS A 118 7.43 13.68 -6.05
N GLU A 119 8.68 13.70 -6.44
CA GLU A 119 9.05 13.41 -7.81
C GLU A 119 8.74 11.96 -8.18
N VAL A 120 8.43 11.73 -9.44
CA VAL A 120 8.26 10.39 -9.98
C VAL A 120 9.51 9.55 -9.67
N ASN A 121 9.31 8.30 -9.36
CA ASN A 121 10.31 7.32 -8.94
C ASN A 121 10.80 7.46 -7.48
N THR A 122 10.22 8.38 -6.70
CA THR A 122 10.45 8.39 -5.25
C THR A 122 9.88 7.12 -4.65
N LEU A 123 10.66 6.45 -3.81
CA LEU A 123 10.22 5.25 -3.11
C LEU A 123 9.65 5.62 -1.74
N LEU A 124 8.51 5.02 -1.41
CA LEU A 124 7.82 5.25 -0.14
C LEU A 124 7.63 3.93 0.60
N ALA A 125 7.85 3.96 1.90
CA ALA A 125 7.57 2.85 2.81
C ALA A 125 6.56 3.29 3.85
N LEU A 126 5.84 2.31 4.39
CA LEU A 126 4.77 2.50 5.37
C LEU A 126 5.16 1.88 6.69
N GLU A 127 4.86 2.58 7.77
CA GLU A 127 4.93 2.01 9.11
C GLU A 127 3.57 2.21 9.78
N ARG A 128 2.93 1.12 10.16
CA ARG A 128 1.59 1.12 10.75
C ARG A 128 1.66 0.58 12.16
N ALA A 129 0.93 1.21 13.08
CA ALA A 129 0.85 0.79 14.46
C ALA A 129 -0.59 0.91 14.94
N VAL A 130 -0.92 0.19 16.00
CA VAL A 130 -2.24 0.24 16.62
C VAL A 130 -2.08 0.57 18.10
N ASP A 131 -2.95 1.44 18.61
CA ASP A 131 -3.04 1.77 20.03
C ASP A 131 -4.51 1.94 20.43
N GLU A 132 -4.76 2.52 21.61
CA GLU A 132 -6.12 2.71 22.14
C GLU A 132 -6.98 3.61 21.25
N GLU A 133 -6.37 4.51 20.49
CA GLU A 133 -7.08 5.43 19.61
C GLU A 133 -7.33 4.83 18.22
N GLY A 134 -6.74 3.69 17.90
CA GLY A 134 -6.92 2.99 16.65
C GLY A 134 -5.64 2.79 15.87
N ILE A 135 -5.77 2.67 14.55
CA ILE A 135 -4.67 2.41 13.65
C ILE A 135 -4.06 3.74 13.18
N HIS A 136 -2.73 3.84 13.27
CA HIS A 136 -1.96 4.99 12.82
C HIS A 136 -0.99 4.57 11.74
N GLU A 137 -0.79 5.42 10.74
CA GLU A 137 0.12 5.17 9.63
C GLU A 137 1.11 6.32 9.48
N ALA A 138 2.38 6.00 9.24
CA ALA A 138 3.42 6.96 8.89
C ALA A 138 4.06 6.52 7.58
N PHE A 139 4.42 7.49 6.75
CA PHE A 139 5.02 7.23 5.44
C PHE A 139 6.39 7.87 5.38
N LYS A 140 7.35 7.16 4.79
CA LYS A 140 8.74 7.56 4.75
C LYS A 140 9.31 7.44 3.36
N VAL A 141 10.15 8.39 2.97
CA VAL A 141 10.91 8.29 1.73
C VAL A 141 12.06 7.31 1.96
N VAL A 142 12.18 6.32 1.08
CA VAL A 142 13.23 5.32 1.13
C VAL A 142 14.34 5.74 0.17
N LYS A 143 15.57 5.81 0.67
CA LYS A 143 16.73 6.17 -0.15
C LYS A 143 17.70 5.00 -0.19
N PRO A 144 18.08 4.52 -1.40
CA PRO A 144 19.12 3.50 -1.51
C PRO A 144 20.45 4.05 -1.04
N GLN A 145 21.35 3.16 -0.59
CA GLN A 145 22.70 3.56 -0.24
C GLN A 145 23.46 4.03 -1.48
N ALA A 146 24.49 4.85 -1.24
CA ALA A 146 25.26 5.48 -2.31
C ALA A 146 25.92 4.47 -3.27
N ASN A 147 26.12 3.23 -2.82
CA ASN A 147 26.75 2.18 -3.63
C ASN A 147 25.73 1.24 -4.29
N TRP A 148 24.46 1.57 -4.27
CA TRP A 148 23.44 0.77 -4.94
C TRP A 148 23.69 0.77 -6.46
N GLN A 149 23.66 -0.41 -7.05
CA GLN A 149 23.96 -0.59 -8.48
C GLN A 149 22.96 -1.56 -9.13
N GLY A 150 21.84 -1.05 -9.59
CA GLY A 150 20.91 -1.85 -10.35
C GLY A 150 19.66 -2.23 -9.59
N THR A 151 19.28 -3.51 -9.65
CA THR A 151 17.96 -3.97 -9.22
C THR A 151 17.86 -4.33 -7.74
N GLU A 152 18.98 -4.41 -7.04
CA GLU A 152 19.02 -4.86 -5.65
C GLU A 152 19.45 -3.74 -4.72
N VAL A 153 18.62 -3.47 -3.71
CA VAL A 153 18.92 -2.51 -2.65
C VAL A 153 18.95 -3.28 -1.34
N LYS A 154 20.14 -3.45 -0.76
CA LYS A 154 20.31 -4.24 0.47
C LYS A 154 20.16 -3.42 1.73
N ILE A 155 20.57 -2.17 1.67
CA ILE A 155 20.52 -1.24 2.80
C ILE A 155 20.00 0.09 2.28
N TRP A 156 19.05 0.68 2.97
CA TRP A 156 18.53 2.00 2.63
C TRP A 156 18.30 2.83 3.87
N LYS A 157 18.21 4.13 3.65
CA LYS A 157 17.94 5.09 4.70
C LYS A 157 16.49 5.58 4.56
N ILE A 158 15.76 5.58 5.67
CA ILE A 158 14.37 6.02 5.69
C ILE A 158 14.29 7.40 6.31
N GLU A 159 13.59 8.32 5.64
CA GLU A 159 13.35 9.68 6.14
C GLU A 159 11.85 9.88 6.29
N GLU A 160 11.41 10.43 7.41
CA GLU A 160 10.00 10.69 7.64
C GLU A 160 9.52 11.84 6.78
N GLU A 161 8.24 11.76 6.36
CA GLU A 161 7.57 12.83 5.66
C GLU A 161 7.36 14.00 6.63
N GLY A 162 7.80 15.15 6.22
CA GLY A 162 7.74 16.36 7.04
C GLY A 162 6.35 16.92 7.30
#